data_e2d4f7309ebe0fc60960695ab12ec6b7
#
_entry.id   e2d4f7309ebe0fc60960695ab12ec6b7
#
_cell.length_a   1.000
_cell.length_b   1.000
_cell.length_c   1.000
_cell.angle_alpha   90.00
_cell.angle_beta   90.00
_cell.angle_gamma   90.00
#
_symmetry.space_group_name_H-M   'P 1'
#
loop_
_entity.id
_entity.type
_entity.pdbx_description
1 polymer ?
#
loop_
_entity_poly.entity_id
_entity_poly.type
_entity_poly.pdbx_seq_one_letter_code
_entity_poly.pdbx_strand_id
1 'polypeptide(L)'
;MKRNNKQTMAIVIILGVFLLTGCSDELPEDELVNNGQAFEMHKITDDLQAGNFPFQNDNGFVTLTQLKDSVKELLGDKYWPEVDLTKEELEQKTGITEDMYVDFLAEKQVLDAHIDTMIIIHAKEAHVGEVEQALEKYRADIIEQNKNYPQNLCKAEASRMETIEDYVCFVQLGADTTIVADKGEDAMIAYCQEENERALYVLEKEILE
;
A
#
# COMPACT_ATOMS: atom_id res chain seq x y z
N MET A 1 -38.26 21.31 -24.88
CA MET A 1 -38.66 20.68 -23.60
C MET A 1 -37.74 19.47 -23.36
N LYS A 2 -36.62 19.66 -22.66
CA LYS A 2 -35.66 18.59 -22.32
C LYS A 2 -35.54 18.53 -20.77
N ARG A 3 -35.98 17.42 -20.20
CA ARG A 3 -35.88 17.14 -18.79
C ARG A 3 -34.49 16.60 -18.46
N ASN A 4 -33.73 17.32 -17.62
CA ASN A 4 -32.55 16.85 -16.98
C ASN A 4 -32.91 15.92 -15.81
N ASN A 5 -32.44 14.70 -15.82
CA ASN A 5 -32.58 13.76 -14.73
C ASN A 5 -31.22 13.66 -14.00
N LYS A 6 -31.05 14.42 -12.94
CA LYS A 6 -29.93 14.25 -12.00
C LYS A 6 -30.37 13.21 -10.99
N GLN A 7 -29.85 12.00 -11.07
CA GLN A 7 -29.99 10.99 -10.04
C GLN A 7 -29.01 11.31 -8.90
N THR A 8 -29.56 11.80 -7.80
CA THR A 8 -28.84 11.97 -6.53
C THR A 8 -28.83 10.62 -5.84
N MET A 9 -27.66 10.02 -5.69
CA MET A 9 -27.48 8.78 -4.94
C MET A 9 -27.46 9.13 -3.45
N ALA A 10 -28.51 8.73 -2.72
CA ALA A 10 -28.62 8.92 -1.30
C ALA A 10 -27.93 7.75 -0.57
N ILE A 11 -26.91 8.06 0.22
CA ILE A 11 -26.25 7.13 1.13
C ILE A 11 -27.18 6.98 2.35
N VAL A 12 -27.71 5.78 2.56
CA VAL A 12 -28.47 5.42 3.74
C VAL A 12 -27.53 4.88 4.81
N ILE A 13 -27.26 5.70 5.82
CA ILE A 13 -26.55 5.26 7.04
C ILE A 13 -27.58 4.63 7.95
N ILE A 14 -27.51 3.32 8.14
CA ILE A 14 -28.31 2.59 9.12
C ILE A 14 -27.56 2.58 10.45
N LEU A 15 -27.95 3.46 11.37
CA LEU A 15 -27.55 3.39 12.77
C LEU A 15 -28.40 2.32 13.48
N GLY A 16 -27.81 1.16 13.71
CA GLY A 16 -28.40 0.12 14.57
C GLY A 16 -28.10 0.39 16.04
N VAL A 17 -29.07 0.88 16.79
CA VAL A 17 -29.01 0.97 18.26
C VAL A 17 -29.42 -0.38 18.82
N PHE A 18 -28.50 -1.14 19.40
CA PHE A 18 -28.82 -2.33 20.21
C PHE A 18 -28.92 -1.93 21.67
N LEU A 19 -30.12 -2.04 22.21
CA LEU A 19 -30.41 -1.97 23.65
C LEU A 19 -30.04 -3.31 24.29
N LEU A 20 -29.10 -3.30 25.23
CA LEU A 20 -28.74 -4.42 26.08
C LEU A 20 -29.74 -4.53 27.24
N THR A 21 -30.50 -5.61 27.26
CA THR A 21 -31.13 -6.11 28.50
C THR A 21 -30.29 -7.30 28.97
N GLY A 22 -29.82 -7.22 30.19
CA GLY A 22 -28.96 -8.22 30.79
C GLY A 22 -29.68 -9.49 31.22
N CYS A 23 -28.94 -10.58 31.20
CA CYS A 23 -29.05 -11.71 32.12
C CYS A 23 -27.66 -12.32 32.29
N SER A 24 -27.26 -12.38 33.54
CA SER A 24 -26.04 -13.04 34.01
C SER A 24 -26.22 -14.55 33.98
N ASP A 25 -25.33 -15.28 33.34
CA ASP A 25 -24.99 -16.66 33.65
C ASP A 25 -23.46 -16.84 33.42
N GLU A 26 -22.80 -17.20 34.53
CA GLU A 26 -21.39 -17.54 34.57
C GLU A 26 -21.14 -18.86 33.85
N LEU A 27 -20.23 -18.89 32.87
CA LEU A 27 -19.56 -20.10 32.36
C LEU A 27 -18.07 -19.89 32.24
N PRO A 28 -17.24 -20.95 32.36
CA PRO A 28 -15.87 -20.88 32.83
C PRO A 28 -14.88 -20.38 31.81
N GLU A 29 -13.81 -19.79 32.33
CA GLU A 29 -12.57 -19.41 31.63
C GLU A 29 -11.94 -20.63 30.97
N ASP A 30 -11.89 -20.65 29.64
CA ASP A 30 -10.93 -21.40 28.85
C ASP A 30 -10.45 -20.54 27.67
N GLU A 31 -9.20 -20.25 27.71
CA GLU A 31 -8.28 -19.67 26.74
C GLU A 31 -8.78 -19.62 25.29
N LEU A 32 -9.00 -18.41 24.78
CA LEU A 32 -8.79 -18.11 23.37
C LEU A 32 -7.81 -16.93 23.25
N VAL A 33 -6.59 -17.31 23.04
CA VAL A 33 -5.48 -16.45 22.63
C VAL A 33 -5.86 -15.81 21.29
N ASN A 34 -6.28 -14.54 21.32
CA ASN A 34 -6.39 -13.71 20.14
C ASN A 34 -6.00 -12.27 20.51
N ASN A 35 -4.73 -12.08 20.87
CA ASN A 35 -4.21 -10.82 21.39
C ASN A 35 -3.06 -10.24 20.56
N GLY A 36 -2.78 -10.75 19.36
CA GLY A 36 -1.69 -10.25 18.51
C GLY A 36 -2.07 -9.04 17.67
N GLN A 37 -3.19 -9.12 16.98
CA GLN A 37 -3.51 -8.14 15.93
C GLN A 37 -3.99 -6.77 16.43
N ALA A 38 -4.77 -6.72 17.51
CA ALA A 38 -5.23 -5.45 18.06
C ALA A 38 -4.14 -4.64 18.77
N PHE A 39 -3.11 -5.32 19.30
CA PHE A 39 -2.01 -4.67 20.02
C PHE A 39 -1.01 -4.00 19.06
N GLU A 40 -0.74 -4.61 17.92
CA GLU A 40 0.18 -4.07 16.91
C GLU A 40 -0.42 -2.85 16.22
N MET A 41 -1.70 -2.85 15.88
CA MET A 41 -2.36 -1.71 15.24
C MET A 41 -2.42 -0.48 16.14
N HIS A 42 -2.60 -0.67 17.46
CA HIS A 42 -2.58 0.45 18.42
C HIS A 42 -1.19 1.05 18.57
N LYS A 43 -0.14 0.22 18.47
CA LYS A 43 1.24 0.68 18.51
C LYS A 43 1.63 1.48 17.26
N ILE A 44 1.14 1.06 16.08
CA ILE A 44 1.37 1.77 14.81
C ILE A 44 0.76 3.18 14.86
N THR A 45 -0.46 3.33 15.38
CA THR A 45 -1.11 4.65 15.52
C THR A 45 -0.39 5.53 16.55
N ASP A 46 0.17 4.97 17.62
CA ASP A 46 0.91 5.73 18.63
C ASP A 46 2.28 6.20 18.10
N ASP A 47 2.98 5.37 17.34
CA ASP A 47 4.26 5.73 16.70
C ASP A 47 4.07 6.80 15.61
N LEU A 48 2.95 6.77 14.86
CA LEU A 48 2.59 7.75 13.84
C LEU A 48 2.08 9.09 14.43
N GLN A 49 1.48 9.08 15.63
CA GLN A 49 1.06 10.30 16.33
C GLN A 49 2.23 11.00 17.05
N ALA A 50 3.37 10.37 17.22
CA ALA A 50 4.55 10.98 17.84
C ALA A 50 5.28 12.01 16.97
N GLY A 51 4.89 12.19 15.72
CA GLY A 51 5.08 13.40 14.89
C GLY A 51 6.48 13.98 14.79
N ASN A 52 7.51 13.16 14.61
CA ASN A 52 8.85 13.63 14.28
C ASN A 52 9.27 13.17 12.87
N PHE A 53 8.62 13.71 11.85
CA PHE A 53 9.13 13.60 10.47
C PHE A 53 9.90 14.89 10.13
N PRO A 54 11.19 14.82 9.78
CA PRO A 54 12.07 15.99 9.74
C PRO A 54 12.12 16.75 8.42
N PHE A 55 11.19 16.57 7.47
CA PHE A 55 11.38 17.13 6.13
C PHE A 55 10.18 17.95 5.64
N GLN A 56 10.23 19.26 5.89
CA GLN A 56 9.43 20.24 5.14
C GLN A 56 10.34 20.94 4.13
N ASN A 57 9.93 20.98 2.86
CA ASN A 57 10.56 21.80 1.84
C ASN A 57 10.03 23.22 1.90
N ASP A 58 10.91 24.22 1.70
CA ASP A 58 10.58 25.66 1.67
C ASP A 58 9.58 26.05 0.56
N ASN A 59 9.22 25.14 -0.36
CA ASN A 59 8.33 25.38 -1.49
C ASN A 59 6.95 24.70 -1.40
N GLY A 60 6.66 23.97 -0.31
CA GLY A 60 5.34 23.35 -0.11
C GLY A 60 5.03 22.14 -0.99
N PHE A 61 6.02 21.62 -1.76
CA PHE A 61 5.87 20.38 -2.54
C PHE A 61 6.79 19.29 -2.00
N VAL A 62 6.23 18.12 -1.75
CA VAL A 62 7.01 16.93 -1.38
C VAL A 62 7.78 16.43 -2.61
N THR A 63 9.03 16.02 -2.41
CA THR A 63 9.81 15.37 -3.48
C THR A 63 9.64 13.86 -3.44
N LEU A 64 9.77 13.19 -4.60
CA LEU A 64 9.72 11.72 -4.67
C LEU A 64 10.80 11.06 -3.78
N THR A 65 11.96 11.70 -3.64
CA THR A 65 13.01 11.22 -2.73
C THR A 65 12.56 11.27 -1.27
N GLN A 66 11.88 12.33 -0.84
CA GLN A 66 11.33 12.42 0.52
C GLN A 66 10.27 11.35 0.76
N LEU A 67 9.36 11.14 -0.18
CA LEU A 67 8.36 10.06 -0.11
C LEU A 67 9.04 8.69 0.10
N LYS A 68 10.08 8.40 -0.68
CA LYS A 68 10.88 7.18 -0.51
C LYS A 68 11.51 7.10 0.88
N ASP A 69 12.18 8.18 1.31
CA ASP A 69 12.93 8.19 2.57
C ASP A 69 11.98 8.00 3.76
N SER A 70 10.77 8.58 3.72
CA SER A 70 9.73 8.37 4.75
C SER A 70 9.27 6.89 4.80
N VAL A 71 9.07 6.24 3.66
CA VAL A 71 8.75 4.81 3.63
C VAL A 71 9.91 3.95 4.15
N LYS A 72 11.16 4.28 3.76
CA LYS A 72 12.35 3.57 4.25
C LYS A 72 12.53 3.71 5.75
N GLU A 73 12.32 4.90 6.29
CA GLU A 73 12.39 5.15 7.73
C GLU A 73 11.33 4.34 8.49
N LEU A 74 10.09 4.33 7.99
CA LEU A 74 8.99 3.58 8.60
C LEU A 74 9.24 2.07 8.61
N LEU A 75 9.68 1.51 7.48
CA LEU A 75 9.82 0.06 7.33
C LEU A 75 11.18 -0.46 7.83
N GLY A 76 12.20 0.40 7.92
CA GLY A 76 13.54 0.03 8.39
C GLY A 76 14.10 -1.17 7.63
N ASP A 77 14.50 -2.22 8.36
CA ASP A 77 15.07 -3.44 7.80
C ASP A 77 14.09 -4.25 6.91
N LYS A 78 12.81 -3.89 6.89
CA LYS A 78 11.79 -4.50 6.01
C LYS A 78 11.67 -3.84 4.65
N TYR A 79 12.37 -2.72 4.41
CA TYR A 79 12.43 -2.08 3.11
C TYR A 79 13.59 -2.67 2.31
N TRP A 80 13.28 -3.50 1.31
CA TRP A 80 14.27 -4.23 0.53
C TRP A 80 14.56 -3.73 -0.88
N PRO A 81 13.76 -2.87 -1.53
CA PRO A 81 14.15 -2.27 -2.81
C PRO A 81 15.47 -1.48 -2.67
N GLU A 82 16.41 -1.67 -3.61
CA GLU A 82 17.77 -1.11 -3.51
C GLU A 82 18.28 -0.50 -4.83
N VAL A 83 17.62 -0.82 -5.95
CA VAL A 83 18.06 -0.43 -7.29
C VAL A 83 16.98 0.38 -7.97
N ASP A 84 17.33 1.60 -8.36
CA ASP A 84 16.45 2.45 -9.16
C ASP A 84 16.22 1.82 -10.55
N LEU A 85 14.97 1.86 -11.01
CA LEU A 85 14.63 1.57 -12.41
C LEU A 85 14.97 2.78 -13.29
N THR A 86 15.55 2.52 -14.45
CA THR A 86 15.68 3.55 -15.48
C THR A 86 14.34 3.83 -16.14
N LYS A 87 14.24 4.93 -16.92
CA LYS A 87 13.05 5.25 -17.72
C LYS A 87 12.69 4.11 -18.68
N GLU A 88 13.70 3.55 -19.33
CA GLU A 88 13.55 2.45 -20.28
C GLU A 88 13.06 1.18 -19.60
N GLU A 89 13.54 0.89 -18.38
CA GLU A 89 13.09 -0.25 -17.59
C GLU A 89 11.67 -0.06 -17.09
N LEU A 90 11.30 1.17 -16.66
CA LEU A 90 9.92 1.50 -16.26
C LEU A 90 8.97 1.28 -17.45
N GLU A 91 9.27 1.88 -18.60
CA GLU A 91 8.45 1.75 -19.82
C GLU A 91 8.33 0.28 -20.24
N GLN A 92 9.43 -0.46 -20.29
CA GLN A 92 9.43 -1.88 -20.66
C GLN A 92 8.56 -2.74 -19.74
N LYS A 93 8.57 -2.45 -18.44
CA LYS A 93 7.86 -3.25 -17.44
C LYS A 93 6.38 -2.89 -17.33
N THR A 94 6.06 -1.61 -17.38
CA THR A 94 4.73 -1.08 -17.09
C THR A 94 3.99 -0.57 -18.32
N GLY A 95 4.73 -0.16 -19.36
CA GLY A 95 4.19 0.57 -20.51
C GLY A 95 3.99 2.07 -20.26
N ILE A 96 4.43 2.59 -19.09
CA ILE A 96 4.34 4.02 -18.75
C ILE A 96 5.46 4.76 -19.46
N THR A 97 5.10 5.68 -20.35
CA THR A 97 6.02 6.46 -21.18
C THR A 97 6.25 7.87 -20.62
N GLU A 98 7.34 8.53 -21.03
CA GLU A 98 7.78 9.84 -20.50
C GLU A 98 6.75 10.97 -20.72
N ASP A 99 5.85 10.82 -21.68
CA ASP A 99 4.77 11.78 -21.92
C ASP A 99 3.62 11.69 -20.91
N MET A 100 3.52 10.60 -20.13
CA MET A 100 2.46 10.37 -19.14
C MET A 100 2.75 10.99 -17.77
N TYR A 101 4.01 11.26 -17.42
CA TYR A 101 4.38 11.72 -16.09
C TYR A 101 5.21 13.01 -16.09
N VAL A 102 5.24 13.68 -14.96
CA VAL A 102 6.11 14.81 -14.64
C VAL A 102 7.45 14.29 -14.14
N ASP A 103 7.38 13.34 -13.19
CA ASP A 103 8.52 12.71 -12.56
C ASP A 103 8.12 11.32 -12.04
N PHE A 104 9.11 10.46 -11.76
CA PHE A 104 8.87 9.15 -11.17
C PHE A 104 10.03 8.72 -10.28
N LEU A 105 9.71 7.86 -9.33
CA LEU A 105 10.66 7.07 -8.57
C LEU A 105 10.22 5.63 -8.62
N ALA A 106 11.10 4.73 -8.99
CA ALA A 106 10.81 3.30 -8.99
C ALA A 106 12.06 2.55 -8.54
N GLU A 107 11.91 1.76 -7.49
CA GLU A 107 12.97 0.90 -6.96
C GLU A 107 12.53 -0.55 -6.94
N LYS A 108 13.46 -1.45 -7.21
CA LYS A 108 13.31 -2.90 -7.11
C LYS A 108 14.45 -3.52 -6.31
N GLN A 109 14.29 -4.78 -5.93
CA GLN A 109 15.38 -5.52 -5.33
C GLN A 109 16.43 -5.97 -6.36
N VAL A 110 17.69 -6.08 -5.90
CA VAL A 110 18.83 -6.50 -6.74
C VAL A 110 18.69 -7.95 -7.20
N LEU A 111 18.23 -8.83 -6.29
CA LEU A 111 18.13 -10.26 -6.57
C LEU A 111 16.80 -10.58 -7.25
N ASP A 112 16.84 -11.13 -8.44
CA ASP A 112 15.64 -11.55 -9.20
C ASP A 112 14.79 -12.61 -8.46
N ALA A 113 15.33 -13.23 -7.40
CA ALA A 113 14.59 -14.17 -6.53
C ALA A 113 13.56 -13.47 -5.65
N HIS A 114 13.67 -12.17 -5.47
CA HIS A 114 12.77 -11.36 -4.66
C HIS A 114 12.09 -10.31 -5.53
N ILE A 115 10.86 -9.99 -5.22
CA ILE A 115 10.02 -9.13 -6.06
C ILE A 115 9.61 -7.82 -5.40
N ASP A 116 10.26 -7.48 -4.28
CA ASP A 116 9.96 -6.23 -3.57
C ASP A 116 10.22 -5.03 -4.48
N THR A 117 9.21 -4.19 -4.61
CA THR A 117 9.17 -3.08 -5.58
C THR A 117 8.34 -1.94 -5.00
N MET A 118 8.81 -0.72 -5.18
CA MET A 118 8.04 0.51 -4.95
C MET A 118 8.10 1.37 -6.20
N ILE A 119 6.95 1.84 -6.68
CA ILE A 119 6.83 2.74 -7.83
C ILE A 119 5.95 3.90 -7.41
N ILE A 120 6.44 5.13 -7.55
CA ILE A 120 5.69 6.37 -7.33
C ILE A 120 5.77 7.17 -8.61
N ILE A 121 4.65 7.42 -9.25
CA ILE A 121 4.54 8.20 -10.48
C ILE A 121 3.80 9.51 -10.17
N HIS A 122 4.47 10.64 -10.30
CA HIS A 122 3.80 11.93 -10.39
C HIS A 122 3.27 12.09 -11.81
N ALA A 123 2.05 11.67 -12.04
CA ALA A 123 1.44 11.63 -13.34
C ALA A 123 1.04 13.05 -13.80
N LYS A 124 0.99 13.29 -15.10
CA LYS A 124 0.32 14.47 -15.63
C LYS A 124 -1.19 14.28 -15.45
N GLU A 125 -1.91 15.31 -15.04
CA GLU A 125 -3.35 15.27 -14.74
C GLU A 125 -4.17 14.52 -15.81
N ALA A 126 -3.85 14.74 -17.10
CA ALA A 126 -4.54 14.08 -18.19
C ALA A 126 -4.28 12.57 -18.32
N HIS A 127 -3.22 12.05 -17.68
CA HIS A 127 -2.74 10.67 -17.82
C HIS A 127 -2.84 9.84 -16.55
N VAL A 128 -3.36 10.38 -15.44
CA VAL A 128 -3.51 9.65 -14.17
C VAL A 128 -4.20 8.29 -14.38
N GLY A 129 -5.34 8.28 -15.06
CA GLY A 129 -6.07 7.03 -15.30
C GLY A 129 -5.36 6.05 -16.26
N GLU A 130 -4.50 6.52 -17.15
CA GLU A 130 -3.67 5.65 -18.00
C GLU A 130 -2.54 5.02 -17.20
N VAL A 131 -1.93 5.78 -16.29
CA VAL A 131 -0.90 5.29 -15.35
C VAL A 131 -1.48 4.25 -14.39
N GLU A 132 -2.67 4.50 -13.84
CA GLU A 132 -3.39 3.52 -13.01
C GLU A 132 -3.59 2.19 -13.77
N GLN A 133 -4.14 2.25 -14.98
CA GLN A 133 -4.38 1.04 -15.78
C GLN A 133 -3.08 0.30 -16.12
N ALA A 134 -2.00 1.03 -16.38
CA ALA A 134 -0.70 0.45 -16.66
C ALA A 134 -0.13 -0.29 -15.44
N LEU A 135 -0.22 0.30 -14.24
CA LEU A 135 0.23 -0.34 -13.00
C LEU A 135 -0.67 -1.50 -12.56
N GLU A 136 -1.98 -1.42 -12.78
CA GLU A 136 -2.91 -2.54 -12.59
C GLU A 136 -2.52 -3.74 -13.47
N LYS A 137 -2.23 -3.48 -14.74
CA LYS A 137 -1.75 -4.52 -15.66
C LYS A 137 -0.41 -5.09 -15.21
N TYR A 138 0.53 -4.25 -14.82
CA TYR A 138 1.82 -4.66 -14.27
C TYR A 138 1.64 -5.60 -13.06
N ARG A 139 0.76 -5.21 -12.12
CA ARG A 139 0.40 -6.05 -10.97
C ARG A 139 -0.13 -7.41 -11.39
N ALA A 140 -1.07 -7.44 -12.34
CA ALA A 140 -1.63 -8.70 -12.85
C ALA A 140 -0.57 -9.59 -13.50
N ASP A 141 0.34 -9.01 -14.28
CA ASP A 141 1.45 -9.72 -14.92
C ASP A 141 2.42 -10.31 -13.88
N ILE A 142 2.74 -9.59 -12.78
CA ILE A 142 3.58 -10.12 -11.70
C ILE A 142 2.91 -11.30 -10.99
N ILE A 143 1.63 -11.21 -10.67
CA ILE A 143 0.86 -12.31 -10.05
C ILE A 143 0.93 -13.55 -10.95
N GLU A 144 0.68 -13.41 -12.24
CA GLU A 144 0.73 -14.51 -13.20
C GLU A 144 2.12 -15.16 -13.27
N GLN A 145 3.18 -14.35 -13.34
CA GLN A 145 4.57 -14.80 -13.42
C GLN A 145 5.03 -15.55 -12.16
N ASN A 146 4.44 -15.25 -11.00
CA ASN A 146 4.85 -15.83 -9.72
C ASN A 146 3.98 -16.99 -9.22
N LYS A 147 3.01 -17.49 -10.00
CA LYS A 147 2.11 -18.59 -9.61
C LYS A 147 2.81 -19.86 -9.11
N ASN A 148 4.04 -20.10 -9.56
CA ASN A 148 4.82 -21.28 -9.17
C ASN A 148 5.80 -21.01 -8.03
N TYR A 149 5.79 -19.78 -7.46
CA TYR A 149 6.69 -19.35 -6.39
C TYR A 149 5.87 -18.82 -5.20
N PRO A 150 5.43 -19.70 -4.27
CA PRO A 150 4.44 -19.34 -3.24
C PRO A 150 4.77 -18.09 -2.44
N GLN A 151 6.03 -17.90 -2.04
CA GLN A 151 6.44 -16.70 -1.26
C GLN A 151 6.31 -15.41 -2.08
N ASN A 152 6.74 -15.44 -3.34
CA ASN A 152 6.60 -14.31 -4.24
C ASN A 152 5.13 -14.07 -4.62
N LEU A 153 4.38 -15.14 -4.84
CA LEU A 153 2.94 -15.03 -5.12
C LEU A 153 2.21 -14.32 -3.99
N CYS A 154 2.46 -14.69 -2.73
CA CYS A 154 1.88 -14.01 -1.58
C CYS A 154 2.21 -12.51 -1.55
N LYS A 155 3.44 -12.11 -1.87
CA LYS A 155 3.84 -10.71 -2.00
C LYS A 155 3.11 -10.01 -3.15
N ALA A 156 3.04 -10.64 -4.33
CA ALA A 156 2.36 -10.10 -5.49
C ALA A 156 0.85 -9.89 -5.23
N GLU A 157 0.19 -10.86 -4.61
CA GLU A 157 -1.23 -10.75 -4.23
C GLU A 157 -1.48 -9.69 -3.16
N ALA A 158 -0.53 -9.53 -2.23
CA ALA A 158 -0.57 -8.52 -1.19
C ALA A 158 -0.26 -7.10 -1.69
N SER A 159 0.31 -6.94 -2.89
CA SER A 159 0.65 -5.62 -3.43
C SER A 159 -0.56 -4.69 -3.49
N ARG A 160 -0.31 -3.41 -3.32
CA ARG A 160 -1.33 -2.35 -3.32
C ARG A 160 -0.97 -1.25 -4.29
N MET A 161 -2.01 -0.61 -4.81
CA MET A 161 -1.90 0.62 -5.57
C MET A 161 -2.91 1.63 -5.03
N GLU A 162 -2.50 2.87 -4.94
CA GLU A 162 -3.33 3.99 -4.52
C GLU A 162 -2.99 5.23 -5.32
N THR A 163 -4.02 5.99 -5.68
CA THR A 163 -3.88 7.30 -6.31
C THR A 163 -4.21 8.38 -5.30
N ILE A 164 -3.24 9.26 -5.07
CA ILE A 164 -3.32 10.37 -4.12
C ILE A 164 -3.08 11.65 -4.92
N GLU A 165 -4.13 12.39 -5.19
CA GLU A 165 -4.12 13.52 -6.13
C GLU A 165 -3.63 13.06 -7.53
N ASP A 166 -2.48 13.54 -8.00
CA ASP A 166 -1.83 13.16 -9.25
C ASP A 166 -0.65 12.18 -9.08
N TYR A 167 -0.45 11.67 -7.85
CA TYR A 167 0.51 10.62 -7.57
C TYR A 167 -0.14 9.24 -7.62
N VAL A 168 0.38 8.36 -8.48
CA VAL A 168 -0.02 6.95 -8.52
C VAL A 168 1.09 6.12 -7.87
N CYS A 169 0.77 5.54 -6.71
CA CYS A 169 1.71 4.82 -5.86
C CYS A 169 1.43 3.31 -5.93
N PHE A 170 2.42 2.52 -6.32
CA PHE A 170 2.38 1.06 -6.27
C PHE A 170 3.42 0.56 -5.28
N VAL A 171 3.00 -0.28 -4.34
CA VAL A 171 3.85 -0.90 -3.33
C VAL A 171 3.69 -2.41 -3.32
N GLN A 172 4.80 -3.11 -3.34
CA GLN A 172 4.93 -4.56 -3.25
C GLN A 172 6.10 -4.84 -2.31
N LEU A 173 5.84 -4.69 -1.03
CA LEU A 173 6.80 -4.74 0.06
C LEU A 173 6.41 -5.90 1.00
N GLY A 174 7.15 -6.13 2.04
CA GLY A 174 6.84 -7.16 3.02
C GLY A 174 8.06 -8.02 3.39
N ALA A 175 9.21 -7.65 2.80
CA ALA A 175 10.52 -8.21 3.17
C ALA A 175 10.51 -9.75 3.40
N ASP A 176 10.86 -10.21 4.58
CA ASP A 176 11.02 -11.63 4.88
C ASP A 176 9.72 -12.31 5.28
N THR A 177 9.06 -12.97 4.32
CA THR A 177 7.86 -13.78 4.57
C THR A 177 8.14 -15.10 5.29
N THR A 178 9.43 -15.51 5.42
CA THR A 178 9.79 -16.78 6.07
C THR A 178 9.42 -16.81 7.54
N ILE A 179 9.36 -15.64 8.18
CA ILE A 179 9.00 -15.48 9.61
C ILE A 179 7.55 -15.86 9.93
N VAL A 180 6.69 -15.93 8.91
CA VAL A 180 5.27 -16.31 9.04
C VAL A 180 4.89 -17.50 8.14
N ALA A 181 5.83 -18.08 7.42
CA ALA A 181 5.59 -19.15 6.44
C ALA A 181 5.00 -20.42 7.06
N ASP A 182 5.31 -20.70 8.32
CA ASP A 182 4.76 -21.82 9.08
C ASP A 182 3.26 -21.69 9.38
N LYS A 183 2.72 -20.46 9.28
CA LYS A 183 1.30 -20.15 9.49
C LYS A 183 0.46 -20.25 8.20
N GLY A 184 1.11 -20.48 7.05
CA GLY A 184 0.46 -20.67 5.74
C GLY A 184 0.36 -19.41 4.88
N GLU A 185 -0.19 -19.58 3.68
CA GLU A 185 -0.25 -18.53 2.65
C GLU A 185 -1.04 -17.31 3.07
N ASP A 186 -2.21 -17.49 3.69
CA ASP A 186 -3.04 -16.39 4.18
C ASP A 186 -2.29 -15.49 5.18
N ALA A 187 -1.46 -16.09 6.05
CA ALA A 187 -0.65 -15.34 6.99
C ALA A 187 0.49 -14.57 6.31
N MET A 188 1.10 -15.14 5.27
CA MET A 188 2.10 -14.44 4.47
C MET A 188 1.49 -13.26 3.72
N ILE A 189 0.31 -13.45 3.10
CA ILE A 189 -0.42 -12.38 2.42
C ILE A 189 -0.77 -11.26 3.41
N ALA A 190 -1.38 -11.60 4.55
CA ALA A 190 -1.75 -10.62 5.57
C ALA A 190 -0.55 -9.82 6.09
N TYR A 191 0.59 -10.48 6.32
CA TYR A 191 1.83 -9.84 6.73
C TYR A 191 2.34 -8.82 5.70
N CYS A 192 2.35 -9.19 4.41
CA CYS A 192 2.77 -8.28 3.35
C CYS A 192 1.75 -7.14 3.15
N GLN A 193 0.44 -7.42 3.29
CA GLN A 193 -0.59 -6.38 3.21
C GLN A 193 -0.40 -5.31 4.28
N GLU A 194 -0.12 -5.71 5.51
CA GLU A 194 0.14 -4.76 6.61
C GLU A 194 1.29 -3.82 6.29
N GLU A 195 2.42 -4.34 5.77
CA GLU A 195 3.57 -3.50 5.41
C GLU A 195 3.26 -2.57 4.22
N ASN A 196 2.50 -3.05 3.23
CA ASN A 196 2.07 -2.24 2.09
C ASN A 196 1.11 -1.11 2.52
N GLU A 197 0.16 -1.40 3.40
CA GLU A 197 -0.78 -0.40 3.93
C GLU A 197 -0.06 0.66 4.78
N ARG A 198 0.93 0.26 5.57
CA ARG A 198 1.77 1.21 6.31
C ARG A 198 2.53 2.14 5.37
N ALA A 199 3.11 1.60 4.31
CA ALA A 199 3.83 2.39 3.31
C ALA A 199 2.90 3.40 2.61
N LEU A 200 1.72 2.96 2.16
CA LEU A 200 0.72 3.84 1.51
C LEU A 200 0.22 4.93 2.46
N TYR A 201 -0.04 4.60 3.72
CA TYR A 201 -0.45 5.60 4.72
C TYR A 201 0.57 6.73 4.88
N VAL A 202 1.87 6.40 4.89
CA VAL A 202 2.92 7.42 4.97
C VAL A 202 2.98 8.25 3.69
N LEU A 203 2.87 7.61 2.52
CA LEU A 203 2.83 8.32 1.24
C LEU A 203 1.64 9.29 1.17
N GLU A 204 0.45 8.83 1.56
CA GLU A 204 -0.75 9.68 1.61
C GLU A 204 -0.55 10.89 2.51
N LYS A 205 -0.03 10.65 3.71
CA LYS A 205 0.23 11.73 4.68
C LYS A 205 1.20 12.77 4.13
N GLU A 206 2.33 12.33 3.57
CA GLU A 206 3.37 13.23 3.04
C GLU A 206 2.91 14.00 1.80
N ILE A 207 2.03 13.42 0.96
CA ILE A 207 1.51 14.07 -0.24
C ILE A 207 0.45 15.12 0.10
N LEU A 208 -0.38 14.88 1.14
CA LEU A 208 -1.52 15.74 1.49
C LEU A 208 -1.17 16.84 2.51
N GLU A 209 -0.02 16.78 3.18
CA GLU A 209 0.45 17.80 4.15
C GLU A 209 1.29 18.91 3.47
#